data_35bf93d4a92766b15080f9cfccd57d2e
#
_entry.id   35bf93d4a92766b15080f9cfccd57d2e
#
_cell.length_a   1.000
_cell.length_b   1.000
_cell.length_c   1.000
_cell.angle_alpha   90.00
_cell.angle_beta   90.00
_cell.angle_gamma   90.00
#
_symmetry.space_group_name_H-M   'P 1'
#
loop_
_entity.id
_entity.type
_entity.pdbx_description
1 polymer ?
#
loop_
_entity_poly.entity_id
_entity_poly.type
_entity_poly.pdbx_seq_one_letter_code
_entity_poly.pdbx_strand_id
1 'polypeptide(L)'
;MPKKLVIILLLVMVTLSLPAEKTSLVHGADISWSTEMEADGRKFYNSAGKETDIFALMNEIGMTAIRLRVWVNPSKYGYGAWCNKADVLAKARRAHAQGLDLMIDFHYSDFFADPGRQDIPLDWKDLTMEQLKSEVANHTRDVLQTLKDEGIEPHWVQVGNETNNGMMWTKGQIDWTKSGSARYTNYVALSNVGYDAVKQVCPEAYVIVHLGNTKDASWFYKEFKQAGGKFDMIGLSHYPTKDEWNSTDAEASYSNVAAAQRVKQLIASFNVPVMICETGFDVFLPTLAKQVMQDLFNRMTAIPQCAGIFYWEPETDGYWKPAYYTKLGWNAYSLGAFSNAGKPTIALEPFGPGGEGMDLLLAPAVSGMLFNLFGQEVGEDYEGIVIQNGQKKLQRLHP
;
A
#
# COMPACT_ATOMS: atom_id res chain seq x y z
N MET A 1 54.93 -27.09 46.68
CA MET A 1 53.62 -26.53 46.36
C MET A 1 53.60 -26.15 44.87
N PRO A 2 52.86 -26.81 44.02
CA PRO A 2 52.82 -26.47 42.59
C PRO A 2 51.79 -25.32 42.34
N LYS A 3 52.24 -24.27 41.63
CA LYS A 3 51.40 -23.15 41.18
C LYS A 3 50.47 -23.64 40.07
N LYS A 4 49.14 -23.60 40.30
CA LYS A 4 48.14 -23.81 39.27
C LYS A 4 48.06 -22.62 38.34
N LEU A 5 48.37 -22.83 37.05
CA LEU A 5 48.21 -21.86 35.99
C LEU A 5 46.73 -21.96 35.53
N VAL A 6 45.97 -20.87 35.74
CA VAL A 6 44.59 -20.76 35.24
C VAL A 6 44.68 -20.07 33.86
N ILE A 7 44.42 -20.83 32.80
CA ILE A 7 44.30 -20.30 31.45
C ILE A 7 42.82 -19.88 31.27
N ILE A 8 42.58 -18.55 31.16
CA ILE A 8 41.27 -17.98 30.79
C ILE A 8 41.23 -17.97 29.27
N LEU A 9 40.40 -18.84 28.70
CA LEU A 9 40.10 -18.83 27.27
C LEU A 9 39.06 -17.75 26.99
N LEU A 10 39.46 -16.63 26.39
CA LEU A 10 38.53 -15.61 25.90
C LEU A 10 37.90 -16.09 24.58
N LEU A 11 36.64 -16.54 24.65
CA LEU A 11 35.86 -16.83 23.46
C LEU A 11 35.39 -15.53 22.82
N VAL A 12 36.07 -15.09 21.77
CA VAL A 12 35.59 -13.99 20.93
C VAL A 12 34.47 -14.52 20.03
N MET A 13 33.22 -14.26 20.38
CA MET A 13 32.10 -14.47 19.47
C MET A 13 32.16 -13.43 18.36
N VAL A 14 32.67 -13.83 17.21
CA VAL A 14 32.49 -13.07 15.96
C VAL A 14 31.07 -13.34 15.51
N THR A 15 30.19 -12.40 15.75
CA THR A 15 28.86 -12.37 15.11
C THR A 15 29.05 -12.05 13.64
N LEU A 16 29.12 -13.07 12.81
CA LEU A 16 28.92 -12.93 11.36
C LEU A 16 27.49 -12.48 11.15
N SER A 17 27.27 -11.18 10.93
CA SER A 17 26.03 -10.70 10.34
C SER A 17 25.96 -11.26 8.92
N LEU A 18 25.15 -12.30 8.75
CA LEU A 18 24.72 -12.73 7.42
C LEU A 18 24.02 -11.52 6.77
N PRO A 19 24.30 -11.22 5.50
CA PRO A 19 23.50 -10.24 4.78
C PRO A 19 22.04 -10.68 4.87
N ALA A 20 21.15 -9.76 5.25
CA ALA A 20 19.72 -10.03 5.27
C ALA A 20 19.34 -10.56 3.88
N GLU A 21 18.72 -11.73 3.86
CA GLU A 21 18.17 -12.31 2.64
C GLU A 21 17.25 -11.25 2.03
N LYS A 22 17.47 -10.89 0.75
CA LYS A 22 16.64 -9.90 0.06
C LYS A 22 15.26 -10.53 -0.08
N THR A 23 14.35 -10.21 0.83
CA THR A 23 12.95 -10.59 0.69
C THR A 23 12.40 -9.96 -0.59
N SER A 24 11.75 -10.75 -1.44
CA SER A 24 11.07 -10.23 -2.61
C SER A 24 10.02 -9.20 -2.19
N LEU A 25 9.88 -8.14 -2.97
CA LEU A 25 8.88 -7.10 -2.72
C LEU A 25 7.48 -7.72 -2.83
N VAL A 26 6.59 -7.46 -1.88
CA VAL A 26 5.21 -7.93 -1.94
C VAL A 26 4.46 -7.15 -3.02
N HIS A 27 3.80 -7.88 -3.93
CA HIS A 27 2.92 -7.35 -4.95
C HIS A 27 1.47 -7.52 -4.48
N GLY A 28 0.86 -6.44 -4.01
CA GLY A 28 -0.45 -6.50 -3.39
C GLY A 28 -1.54 -5.77 -4.16
N ALA A 29 -2.78 -6.16 -3.91
CA ALA A 29 -3.98 -5.44 -4.32
C ALA A 29 -4.96 -5.30 -3.16
N ASP A 30 -5.56 -4.12 -2.98
CA ASP A 30 -6.78 -3.97 -2.20
C ASP A 30 -7.95 -4.12 -3.15
N ILE A 31 -8.75 -5.17 -2.97
CA ILE A 31 -9.94 -5.45 -3.78
C ILE A 31 -11.19 -5.55 -2.89
N SER A 32 -11.28 -4.63 -1.95
CA SER A 32 -12.36 -4.61 -0.96
C SER A 32 -13.74 -4.38 -1.58
N TRP A 33 -13.83 -3.76 -2.76
CA TRP A 33 -15.09 -3.60 -3.50
C TRP A 33 -15.55 -4.87 -4.23
N SER A 34 -14.72 -5.90 -4.35
CA SER A 34 -14.99 -7.08 -5.18
C SER A 34 -16.38 -7.67 -5.00
N THR A 35 -16.82 -7.93 -3.77
CA THR A 35 -18.15 -8.52 -3.48
C THR A 35 -19.31 -7.60 -3.83
N GLU A 36 -19.15 -6.28 -3.65
CA GLU A 36 -20.14 -5.28 -4.05
C GLU A 36 -20.26 -5.17 -5.57
N MET A 37 -19.12 -5.15 -6.27
CA MET A 37 -19.08 -5.16 -7.73
C MET A 37 -19.72 -6.42 -8.31
N GLU A 38 -19.42 -7.59 -7.76
CA GLU A 38 -20.02 -8.86 -8.15
C GLU A 38 -21.54 -8.88 -7.92
N ALA A 39 -22.00 -8.32 -6.79
CA ALA A 39 -23.43 -8.19 -6.49
C ALA A 39 -24.17 -7.24 -7.47
N ASP A 40 -23.47 -6.23 -8.00
CA ASP A 40 -23.95 -5.36 -9.08
C ASP A 40 -23.85 -6.01 -10.46
N GLY A 41 -23.47 -7.31 -10.55
CA GLY A 41 -23.38 -8.06 -11.79
C GLY A 41 -22.09 -7.83 -12.58
N ARG A 42 -21.08 -7.19 -11.99
CA ARG A 42 -19.76 -7.06 -12.63
C ARG A 42 -19.09 -8.43 -12.71
N LYS A 43 -18.45 -8.68 -13.84
CA LYS A 43 -17.70 -9.90 -14.14
C LYS A 43 -16.28 -9.55 -14.53
N PHE A 44 -15.36 -10.41 -14.15
CA PHE A 44 -13.94 -10.24 -14.43
C PHE A 44 -13.46 -11.33 -15.39
N TYR A 45 -12.55 -10.94 -16.27
CA TYR A 45 -12.05 -11.83 -17.33
C TYR A 45 -10.52 -11.76 -17.37
N ASN A 46 -9.90 -12.92 -17.55
CA ASN A 46 -8.47 -12.98 -17.76
C ASN A 46 -8.06 -12.57 -19.19
N SER A 47 -6.75 -12.58 -19.47
CA SER A 47 -6.20 -12.21 -20.78
C SER A 47 -6.73 -13.04 -21.94
N ALA A 48 -7.09 -14.32 -21.67
CA ALA A 48 -7.71 -15.22 -22.65
C ALA A 48 -9.21 -14.94 -22.86
N GLY A 49 -9.80 -14.02 -22.11
CA GLY A 49 -11.24 -13.69 -22.17
C GLY A 49 -12.14 -14.68 -21.43
N LYS A 50 -11.58 -15.54 -20.59
CA LYS A 50 -12.33 -16.45 -19.73
C LYS A 50 -12.80 -15.69 -18.48
N GLU A 51 -14.11 -15.81 -18.16
CA GLU A 51 -14.64 -15.33 -16.88
C GLU A 51 -13.91 -16.03 -15.73
N THR A 52 -13.36 -15.23 -14.79
CA THR A 52 -12.46 -15.70 -13.74
C THR A 52 -12.83 -15.00 -12.44
N ASP A 53 -12.80 -15.74 -11.33
CA ASP A 53 -12.89 -15.19 -9.99
C ASP A 53 -11.81 -14.11 -9.77
N ILE A 54 -12.17 -12.96 -9.15
CA ILE A 54 -11.25 -11.82 -9.07
C ILE A 54 -10.01 -12.15 -8.23
N PHE A 55 -10.11 -12.97 -7.17
CA PHE A 55 -8.95 -13.38 -6.36
C PHE A 55 -8.03 -14.33 -7.15
N ALA A 56 -8.61 -15.26 -7.91
CA ALA A 56 -7.83 -16.09 -8.83
C ALA A 56 -7.17 -15.26 -9.92
N LEU A 57 -7.85 -14.23 -10.42
CA LEU A 57 -7.31 -13.30 -11.41
C LEU A 57 -6.15 -12.47 -10.85
N MET A 58 -6.22 -12.01 -9.59
CA MET A 58 -5.10 -11.33 -8.93
C MET A 58 -3.87 -12.23 -8.85
N ASN A 59 -4.04 -13.51 -8.47
CA ASN A 59 -2.95 -14.50 -8.48
C ASN A 59 -2.40 -14.73 -9.91
N GLU A 60 -3.29 -14.88 -10.92
CA GLU A 60 -2.88 -15.04 -12.33
C GLU A 60 -2.08 -13.83 -12.86
N ILE A 61 -2.40 -12.62 -12.41
CA ILE A 61 -1.65 -11.38 -12.74
C ILE A 61 -0.25 -11.39 -12.09
N GLY A 62 -0.08 -12.06 -10.95
CA GLY A 62 1.17 -12.11 -10.18
C GLY A 62 1.13 -11.37 -8.85
N MET A 63 -0.06 -10.97 -8.40
CA MET A 63 -0.21 -10.48 -7.02
C MET A 63 0.09 -11.60 -6.04
N THR A 64 0.76 -11.28 -4.95
CA THR A 64 1.14 -12.21 -3.88
C THR A 64 0.35 -11.97 -2.61
N ALA A 65 -0.33 -10.82 -2.51
CA ALA A 65 -1.08 -10.46 -1.31
C ALA A 65 -2.35 -9.67 -1.64
N ILE A 66 -3.35 -9.78 -0.76
CA ILE A 66 -4.60 -9.03 -0.81
C ILE A 66 -4.74 -8.19 0.48
N ARG A 67 -5.12 -6.93 0.32
CA ARG A 67 -5.53 -6.05 1.40
C ARG A 67 -7.05 -5.96 1.44
N LEU A 68 -7.64 -6.03 2.63
CA LEU A 68 -9.09 -5.95 2.84
C LEU A 68 -9.38 -4.96 3.97
N ARG A 69 -10.13 -3.89 3.66
CA ARG A 69 -10.60 -2.95 4.66
C ARG A 69 -11.75 -3.54 5.49
N VAL A 70 -11.82 -3.12 6.74
CA VAL A 70 -12.84 -3.55 7.68
C VAL A 70 -13.56 -2.32 8.26
N TRP A 71 -14.88 -2.29 8.07
CA TRP A 71 -15.79 -1.34 8.71
C TRP A 71 -16.53 -2.00 9.89
N VAL A 72 -16.93 -1.21 10.87
CA VAL A 72 -17.57 -1.73 12.10
C VAL A 72 -19.02 -2.14 11.83
N ASN A 73 -19.86 -1.22 11.40
CA ASN A 73 -21.27 -1.50 11.08
C ASN A 73 -21.80 -0.64 9.92
N PRO A 74 -21.35 -0.90 8.68
CA PRO A 74 -21.71 -0.08 7.51
C PRO A 74 -23.20 -0.06 7.20
N SER A 75 -23.96 -1.09 7.62
CA SER A 75 -25.41 -1.17 7.41
C SER A 75 -26.16 -0.01 8.07
N LYS A 76 -25.63 0.56 9.15
CA LYS A 76 -26.25 1.71 9.82
C LYS A 76 -26.26 2.99 8.99
N TYR A 77 -25.32 3.14 8.06
CA TYR A 77 -25.33 4.24 7.10
C TYR A 77 -26.22 3.97 5.88
N GLY A 78 -26.81 2.77 5.79
CA GLY A 78 -27.59 2.34 4.64
C GLY A 78 -26.74 2.07 3.38
N TYR A 79 -25.48 1.70 3.60
CA TYR A 79 -24.50 1.37 2.54
C TYR A 79 -24.34 -0.14 2.32
N GLY A 80 -25.28 -0.95 2.86
CA GLY A 80 -25.19 -2.41 2.82
C GLY A 80 -24.29 -2.97 3.91
N ALA A 81 -23.90 -4.24 3.75
CA ALA A 81 -23.04 -4.95 4.68
C ALA A 81 -21.61 -5.12 4.16
N TRP A 82 -21.24 -4.40 3.10
CA TRP A 82 -19.95 -4.47 2.47
C TRP A 82 -18.83 -4.07 3.45
N CYS A 83 -17.73 -4.78 3.40
CA CYS A 83 -16.55 -4.56 4.27
C CYS A 83 -16.84 -4.74 5.78
N ASN A 84 -17.98 -5.30 6.19
CA ASN A 84 -18.14 -5.75 7.58
C ASN A 84 -17.37 -7.07 7.81
N LYS A 85 -17.32 -7.54 9.06
CA LYS A 85 -16.61 -8.77 9.42
C LYS A 85 -16.99 -9.98 8.56
N ALA A 86 -18.27 -10.18 8.27
CA ALA A 86 -18.75 -11.33 7.49
C ALA A 86 -18.31 -11.26 6.01
N ASP A 87 -18.39 -10.08 5.42
CA ASP A 87 -17.94 -9.84 4.04
C ASP A 87 -16.41 -9.96 3.91
N VAL A 88 -15.68 -9.44 4.90
CA VAL A 88 -14.21 -9.60 4.97
C VAL A 88 -13.82 -11.07 5.10
N LEU A 89 -14.51 -11.86 5.94
CA LEU A 89 -14.26 -13.30 6.04
C LEU A 89 -14.51 -14.02 4.72
N ALA A 90 -15.59 -13.68 4.01
CA ALA A 90 -15.89 -14.28 2.71
C ALA A 90 -14.79 -14.01 1.68
N LYS A 91 -14.28 -12.78 1.63
CA LYS A 91 -13.15 -12.38 0.78
C LYS A 91 -11.83 -13.03 1.20
N ALA A 92 -11.55 -13.06 2.51
CA ALA A 92 -10.34 -13.68 3.04
C ALA A 92 -10.24 -15.18 2.73
N ARG A 93 -11.35 -15.93 2.80
CA ARG A 93 -11.42 -17.34 2.36
C ARG A 93 -11.02 -17.50 0.88
N ARG A 94 -11.46 -16.59 0.02
CA ARG A 94 -11.12 -16.62 -1.41
C ARG A 94 -9.63 -16.32 -1.63
N ALA A 95 -9.08 -15.30 -0.95
CA ALA A 95 -7.65 -14.98 -1.01
C ALA A 95 -6.80 -16.18 -0.52
N HIS A 96 -7.15 -16.75 0.63
CA HIS A 96 -6.47 -17.90 1.23
C HIS A 96 -6.51 -19.13 0.30
N ALA A 97 -7.64 -19.41 -0.35
CA ALA A 97 -7.77 -20.50 -1.32
C ALA A 97 -6.86 -20.34 -2.55
N GLN A 98 -6.41 -19.14 -2.85
CA GLN A 98 -5.45 -18.83 -3.92
C GLN A 98 -3.99 -18.78 -3.41
N GLY A 99 -3.75 -19.00 -2.12
CA GLY A 99 -2.41 -18.89 -1.52
C GLY A 99 -1.90 -17.46 -1.45
N LEU A 100 -2.78 -16.47 -1.44
CA LEU A 100 -2.44 -15.06 -1.33
C LEU A 100 -2.30 -14.67 0.14
N ASP A 101 -1.24 -13.96 0.48
CA ASP A 101 -1.05 -13.37 1.80
C ASP A 101 -2.12 -12.31 2.08
N LEU A 102 -2.40 -12.05 3.35
CA LEU A 102 -3.50 -11.18 3.74
C LEU A 102 -3.02 -9.99 4.58
N MET A 103 -3.48 -8.80 4.21
CA MET A 103 -3.45 -7.59 5.02
C MET A 103 -4.88 -7.22 5.41
N ILE A 104 -5.12 -6.99 6.70
CA ILE A 104 -6.40 -6.47 7.22
C ILE A 104 -6.22 -5.00 7.57
N ASP A 105 -7.12 -4.16 7.07
CA ASP A 105 -7.11 -2.72 7.28
C ASP A 105 -8.33 -2.27 8.09
N PHE A 106 -8.13 -2.02 9.38
CA PHE A 106 -9.18 -1.54 10.27
C PHE A 106 -9.38 -0.04 10.13
N HIS A 107 -10.51 0.38 9.58
CA HIS A 107 -10.89 1.79 9.54
C HIS A 107 -11.38 2.33 10.90
N TYR A 108 -11.86 1.46 11.80
CA TYR A 108 -12.55 1.82 13.04
C TYR A 108 -13.63 2.89 12.84
N SER A 109 -14.36 2.74 11.77
CA SER A 109 -15.45 3.56 11.31
C SER A 109 -16.51 2.66 10.66
N ASP A 110 -17.72 3.16 10.46
CA ASP A 110 -18.77 2.48 9.69
C ASP A 110 -18.66 2.76 8.19
N PHE A 111 -17.65 3.53 7.78
CA PHE A 111 -17.42 3.97 6.41
C PHE A 111 -15.93 4.28 6.19
N PHE A 112 -15.58 4.86 5.03
CA PHE A 112 -14.21 5.27 4.76
C PHE A 112 -13.68 6.20 5.85
N ALA A 113 -12.50 5.85 6.35
CA ALA A 113 -11.64 6.72 7.12
C ALA A 113 -10.48 7.15 6.21
N ASP A 114 -10.19 8.45 6.15
CA ASP A 114 -9.15 9.05 5.33
C ASP A 114 -8.59 10.31 6.02
N PRO A 115 -7.58 11.01 5.45
CA PRO A 115 -6.99 12.19 6.10
C PRO A 115 -7.97 13.35 6.34
N GLY A 116 -9.09 13.38 5.62
CA GLY A 116 -10.16 14.40 5.77
C GLY A 116 -11.33 13.93 6.62
N ARG A 117 -11.42 12.62 6.94
CA ARG A 117 -12.56 12.04 7.63
C ARG A 117 -12.18 10.81 8.47
N GLN A 118 -12.47 10.85 9.76
CA GLN A 118 -12.20 9.78 10.71
C GLN A 118 -13.39 9.63 11.68
N ASP A 119 -14.57 9.29 11.15
CA ASP A 119 -15.80 9.24 11.93
C ASP A 119 -15.77 8.09 12.95
N ILE A 120 -16.22 8.38 14.17
CA ILE A 120 -16.48 7.32 15.16
C ILE A 120 -17.67 6.49 14.69
N PRO A 121 -17.64 5.14 14.79
CA PRO A 121 -18.80 4.31 14.54
C PRO A 121 -20.04 4.79 15.30
N LEU A 122 -21.20 4.76 14.67
CA LEU A 122 -22.44 5.29 15.25
C LEU A 122 -22.76 4.71 16.64
N ASP A 123 -22.45 3.43 16.84
CA ASP A 123 -22.65 2.76 18.14
C ASP A 123 -21.65 3.20 19.20
N TRP A 124 -20.52 3.80 18.83
CA TRP A 124 -19.44 4.16 19.73
C TRP A 124 -19.37 5.66 20.03
N LYS A 125 -20.17 6.48 19.37
CA LYS A 125 -20.07 7.96 19.43
C LYS A 125 -20.21 8.53 20.86
N ASP A 126 -21.06 7.91 21.69
CA ASP A 126 -21.35 8.40 23.04
C ASP A 126 -20.48 7.72 24.12
N LEU A 127 -19.61 6.79 23.76
CA LEU A 127 -18.73 6.08 24.68
C LEU A 127 -17.68 7.03 25.28
N THR A 128 -17.29 6.76 26.53
CA THR A 128 -16.10 7.40 27.13
C THR A 128 -14.83 6.90 26.42
N MET A 129 -13.70 7.57 26.66
CA MET A 129 -12.41 7.14 26.09
C MET A 129 -12.06 5.70 26.51
N GLU A 130 -12.31 5.33 27.77
CA GLU A 130 -12.01 3.96 28.25
C GLU A 130 -12.92 2.91 27.61
N GLN A 131 -14.19 3.22 27.41
CA GLN A 131 -15.10 2.34 26.69
C GLN A 131 -14.69 2.23 25.21
N LEU A 132 -14.32 3.36 24.57
CA LEU A 132 -13.88 3.37 23.18
C LEU A 132 -12.61 2.52 22.96
N LYS A 133 -11.64 2.60 23.87
CA LYS A 133 -10.47 1.72 23.89
C LYS A 133 -10.89 0.23 23.97
N SER A 134 -11.87 -0.08 24.81
CA SER A 134 -12.38 -1.44 24.93
C SER A 134 -13.04 -1.92 23.64
N GLU A 135 -13.82 -1.08 22.97
CA GLU A 135 -14.46 -1.44 21.70
C GLU A 135 -13.46 -1.61 20.56
N VAL A 136 -12.43 -0.74 20.46
CA VAL A 136 -11.33 -0.93 19.50
C VAL A 136 -10.68 -2.30 19.70
N ALA A 137 -10.32 -2.64 20.94
CA ALA A 137 -9.68 -3.92 21.24
C ALA A 137 -10.62 -5.11 20.96
N ASN A 138 -11.91 -5.00 21.33
CA ASN A 138 -12.91 -6.05 21.11
C ASN A 138 -13.15 -6.28 19.62
N HIS A 139 -13.37 -5.23 18.84
CA HIS A 139 -13.59 -5.32 17.40
C HIS A 139 -12.37 -5.93 16.69
N THR A 140 -11.17 -5.49 17.05
CA THR A 140 -9.93 -6.03 16.48
C THR A 140 -9.81 -7.53 16.76
N ARG A 141 -9.99 -7.95 18.01
CA ARG A 141 -9.94 -9.37 18.39
C ARG A 141 -11.03 -10.18 17.71
N ASP A 142 -12.25 -9.70 17.67
CA ASP A 142 -13.40 -10.39 17.09
C ASP A 142 -13.18 -10.68 15.60
N VAL A 143 -12.71 -9.71 14.84
CA VAL A 143 -12.42 -9.90 13.41
C VAL A 143 -11.27 -10.89 13.22
N LEU A 144 -10.14 -10.67 13.91
CA LEU A 144 -8.95 -11.50 13.74
C LEU A 144 -9.16 -12.93 14.24
N GLN A 145 -9.88 -13.12 15.36
CA GLN A 145 -10.21 -14.45 15.85
C GLN A 145 -11.14 -15.19 14.88
N THR A 146 -12.10 -14.49 14.28
CA THR A 146 -12.98 -15.07 13.25
C THR A 146 -12.19 -15.60 12.04
N LEU A 147 -11.16 -14.88 11.61
CA LEU A 147 -10.26 -15.35 10.55
C LEU A 147 -9.40 -16.54 11.01
N LYS A 148 -8.85 -16.44 12.20
CA LYS A 148 -7.99 -17.48 12.78
C LYS A 148 -8.72 -18.79 12.99
N ASP A 149 -9.98 -18.76 13.40
CA ASP A 149 -10.84 -19.94 13.58
C ASP A 149 -11.05 -20.71 12.25
N GLU A 150 -10.88 -20.04 11.11
CA GLU A 150 -10.89 -20.61 9.75
C GLU A 150 -9.48 -21.00 9.25
N GLY A 151 -8.46 -20.89 10.10
CA GLY A 151 -7.07 -21.15 9.72
C GLY A 151 -6.43 -20.05 8.86
N ILE A 152 -7.00 -18.84 8.84
CA ILE A 152 -6.52 -17.70 8.06
C ILE A 152 -5.84 -16.72 9.02
N GLU A 153 -4.53 -16.58 8.93
CA GLU A 153 -3.77 -15.60 9.72
C GLU A 153 -3.22 -14.50 8.81
N PRO A 154 -3.58 -13.22 9.04
CA PRO A 154 -3.02 -12.12 8.26
C PRO A 154 -1.54 -11.92 8.58
N HIS A 155 -0.73 -11.62 7.55
CA HIS A 155 0.67 -11.23 7.72
C HIS A 155 0.79 -9.79 8.21
N TRP A 156 -0.15 -8.92 7.84
CA TRP A 156 -0.15 -7.50 8.20
C TRP A 156 -1.53 -7.07 8.69
N VAL A 157 -1.51 -6.18 9.67
CA VAL A 157 -2.74 -5.57 10.18
C VAL A 157 -2.54 -4.06 10.35
N GLN A 158 -3.33 -3.27 9.65
CA GLN A 158 -3.39 -1.82 9.84
C GLN A 158 -4.32 -1.47 10.99
N VAL A 159 -3.80 -0.68 11.92
CA VAL A 159 -4.56 -0.13 13.05
C VAL A 159 -4.91 1.31 12.74
N GLY A 160 -6.02 1.48 12.04
CA GLY A 160 -6.48 2.73 11.44
C GLY A 160 -5.99 2.91 10.00
N ASN A 161 -6.84 3.50 9.15
CA ASN A 161 -6.52 3.88 7.79
C ASN A 161 -6.22 5.37 7.70
N GLU A 162 -5.09 5.73 7.07
CA GLU A 162 -4.66 7.10 6.76
C GLU A 162 -4.82 8.10 7.92
N THR A 163 -4.26 7.74 9.05
CA THR A 163 -4.46 8.42 10.34
C THR A 163 -3.62 9.69 10.51
N ASN A 164 -3.39 10.45 9.46
CA ASN A 164 -2.57 11.68 9.44
C ASN A 164 -2.94 12.69 10.53
N ASN A 165 -4.21 12.72 10.91
CA ASN A 165 -4.72 13.61 11.95
C ASN A 165 -5.40 12.85 13.11
N GLY A 166 -4.90 11.63 13.38
CA GLY A 166 -5.49 10.71 14.36
C GLY A 166 -6.66 9.92 13.79
N MET A 167 -7.43 9.24 14.65
CA MET A 167 -8.55 8.38 14.30
C MET A 167 -9.76 8.67 15.18
N MET A 168 -10.96 8.29 14.75
CA MET A 168 -12.21 8.44 15.55
C MET A 168 -12.37 9.86 16.11
N TRP A 169 -12.48 10.84 15.23
CA TRP A 169 -12.63 12.26 15.61
C TRP A 169 -13.95 12.52 16.33
N THR A 170 -13.98 13.43 17.33
CA THR A 170 -12.88 14.26 17.87
C THR A 170 -12.05 13.55 18.95
N LYS A 171 -12.49 12.37 19.43
CA LYS A 171 -11.92 11.75 20.64
C LYS A 171 -10.47 11.32 20.47
N GLY A 172 -10.14 10.69 19.35
CA GLY A 172 -8.77 10.26 19.02
C GLY A 172 -8.08 11.17 18.00
N GLN A 173 -8.60 12.38 17.77
CA GLN A 173 -7.95 13.35 16.89
C GLN A 173 -6.66 13.90 17.50
N ILE A 174 -5.67 14.20 16.67
CA ILE A 174 -4.46 14.89 17.09
C ILE A 174 -4.83 16.29 17.59
N ASP A 175 -4.46 16.60 18.83
CA ASP A 175 -4.84 17.86 19.49
C ASP A 175 -3.84 18.98 19.17
N TRP A 176 -4.13 19.74 18.15
CA TRP A 176 -3.27 20.84 17.68
C TRP A 176 -3.21 22.04 18.64
N THR A 177 -3.98 22.04 19.72
CA THR A 177 -3.86 23.07 20.81
C THR A 177 -2.68 22.79 21.72
N LYS A 178 -2.15 21.58 21.71
CA LYS A 178 -0.96 21.17 22.47
C LYS A 178 0.31 21.26 21.61
N SER A 179 1.47 21.05 22.20
CA SER A 179 2.77 21.05 21.54
C SER A 179 3.45 19.68 21.62
N GLY A 180 4.30 19.36 20.63
CA GLY A 180 5.09 18.14 20.59
C GLY A 180 4.24 16.88 20.69
N SER A 181 4.79 15.82 21.23
CA SER A 181 4.15 14.52 21.35
C SER A 181 2.86 14.51 22.21
N ALA A 182 2.64 15.51 23.07
CA ALA A 182 1.41 15.63 23.85
C ALA A 182 0.16 15.77 22.96
N ARG A 183 0.30 16.20 21.71
CA ARG A 183 -0.80 16.23 20.72
C ARG A 183 -1.39 14.86 20.46
N TYR A 184 -0.58 13.81 20.53
CA TYR A 184 -0.90 12.45 20.12
C TYR A 184 -1.53 11.59 21.24
N THR A 185 -1.66 12.11 22.47
CA THR A 185 -2.03 11.33 23.66
C THR A 185 -3.24 10.42 23.44
N ASN A 186 -4.35 10.97 22.95
CA ASN A 186 -5.58 10.22 22.76
C ASN A 186 -5.51 9.25 21.57
N TYR A 187 -4.90 9.70 20.48
CA TYR A 187 -4.69 8.86 19.30
C TYR A 187 -3.81 7.66 19.63
N VAL A 188 -2.67 7.88 20.31
CA VAL A 188 -1.76 6.79 20.73
C VAL A 188 -2.45 5.81 21.67
N ALA A 189 -3.30 6.31 22.58
CA ALA A 189 -4.05 5.43 23.48
C ALA A 189 -4.99 4.47 22.72
N LEU A 190 -5.67 4.95 21.68
CA LEU A 190 -6.54 4.14 20.83
C LEU A 190 -5.73 3.21 19.89
N SER A 191 -4.69 3.72 19.27
CA SER A 191 -3.82 2.93 18.39
C SER A 191 -3.14 1.79 19.14
N ASN A 192 -2.61 2.05 20.34
CA ASN A 192 -1.91 1.04 21.13
C ASN A 192 -2.83 -0.10 21.59
N VAL A 193 -4.08 0.15 21.93
CA VAL A 193 -4.99 -0.96 22.28
C VAL A 193 -5.36 -1.81 21.07
N GLY A 194 -5.41 -1.22 19.88
CA GLY A 194 -5.51 -1.96 18.63
C GLY A 194 -4.26 -2.83 18.39
N TYR A 195 -3.07 -2.24 18.52
CA TYR A 195 -1.79 -2.96 18.43
C TYR A 195 -1.76 -4.17 19.38
N ASP A 196 -2.07 -3.96 20.66
CA ASP A 196 -2.04 -5.01 21.67
C ASP A 196 -3.08 -6.10 21.38
N ALA A 197 -4.25 -5.75 20.85
CA ALA A 197 -5.28 -6.69 20.43
C ALA A 197 -4.83 -7.56 19.24
N VAL A 198 -4.15 -6.97 18.26
CA VAL A 198 -3.54 -7.74 17.15
C VAL A 198 -2.53 -8.75 17.70
N LYS A 199 -1.60 -8.31 18.54
CA LYS A 199 -0.55 -9.18 19.10
C LYS A 199 -1.09 -10.29 20.00
N GLN A 200 -2.26 -10.12 20.60
CA GLN A 200 -2.94 -11.16 21.37
C GLN A 200 -3.47 -12.31 20.49
N VAL A 201 -3.97 -12.00 19.29
CA VAL A 201 -4.60 -13.00 18.39
C VAL A 201 -3.60 -13.51 17.36
N CYS A 202 -2.85 -12.62 16.73
CA CYS A 202 -1.89 -12.88 15.66
C CYS A 202 -0.51 -12.32 16.04
N PRO A 203 0.24 -12.97 16.94
CA PRO A 203 1.50 -12.44 17.49
C PRO A 203 2.57 -12.18 16.41
N GLU A 204 2.56 -12.96 15.33
CA GLU A 204 3.52 -12.86 14.24
C GLU A 204 3.16 -11.80 13.20
N ALA A 205 1.91 -11.30 13.17
CA ALA A 205 1.49 -10.28 12.23
C ALA A 205 2.21 -8.95 12.48
N TYR A 206 2.68 -8.31 11.41
CA TYR A 206 3.19 -6.94 11.49
C TYR A 206 2.05 -5.94 11.69
N VAL A 207 2.13 -5.14 12.74
CA VAL A 207 1.16 -4.08 12.99
C VAL A 207 1.62 -2.80 12.31
N ILE A 208 0.79 -2.29 11.41
CA ILE A 208 1.06 -1.12 10.58
C ILE A 208 0.28 0.08 11.15
N VAL A 209 0.96 1.21 11.30
CA VAL A 209 0.33 2.54 11.36
C VAL A 209 0.40 3.13 9.96
N HIS A 210 -0.71 3.66 9.43
CA HIS A 210 -0.84 4.04 8.02
C HIS A 210 -1.11 5.53 7.85
N LEU A 211 -0.37 6.18 6.96
CA LEU A 211 -0.55 7.59 6.57
C LEU A 211 -0.90 7.73 5.10
N GLY A 212 -1.79 8.69 4.80
CA GLY A 212 -2.27 9.00 3.45
C GLY A 212 -1.26 9.74 2.55
N ASN A 213 -0.02 9.91 2.98
CA ASN A 213 1.04 10.48 2.14
C ASN A 213 2.43 10.16 2.68
N THR A 214 3.45 10.39 1.86
CA THR A 214 4.85 10.18 2.23
C THR A 214 5.50 11.43 2.84
N LYS A 215 4.96 12.63 2.57
CA LYS A 215 5.62 13.91 2.87
C LYS A 215 5.73 14.19 4.36
N ASP A 216 4.66 13.95 5.11
CA ASP A 216 4.59 14.26 6.53
C ASP A 216 5.08 13.12 7.43
N ALA A 217 5.39 11.96 6.84
CA ALA A 217 5.62 10.71 7.56
C ALA A 217 6.77 10.82 8.58
N SER A 218 7.90 11.41 8.23
CA SER A 218 9.06 11.48 9.11
C SER A 218 8.75 12.23 10.41
N TRP A 219 8.08 13.38 10.29
CA TRP A 219 7.64 14.17 11.43
C TRP A 219 6.57 13.45 12.25
N PHE A 220 5.55 12.90 11.59
CA PHE A 220 4.46 12.19 12.24
C PHE A 220 4.96 11.01 13.10
N TYR A 221 5.74 10.09 12.52
CA TYR A 221 6.21 8.91 13.24
C TYR A 221 7.16 9.24 14.38
N LYS A 222 7.92 10.33 14.26
CA LYS A 222 8.76 10.85 15.35
C LYS A 222 7.89 11.25 16.55
N GLU A 223 6.88 12.08 16.33
CA GLU A 223 5.98 12.55 17.38
C GLU A 223 5.13 11.41 17.96
N PHE A 224 4.62 10.52 17.08
CA PHE A 224 3.86 9.34 17.48
C PHE A 224 4.67 8.42 18.41
N LYS A 225 5.91 8.10 18.03
CA LYS A 225 6.82 7.28 18.83
C LYS A 225 7.20 7.95 20.16
N GLN A 226 7.43 9.26 20.16
CA GLN A 226 7.70 10.03 21.38
C GLN A 226 6.50 10.06 22.33
N ALA A 227 5.28 9.98 21.80
CA ALA A 227 4.06 9.83 22.59
C ALA A 227 3.84 8.41 23.13
N GLY A 228 4.73 7.46 22.83
CA GLY A 228 4.62 6.05 23.24
C GLY A 228 3.81 5.18 22.26
N GLY A 229 3.61 5.63 21.03
CA GLY A 229 2.92 4.87 19.98
C GLY A 229 3.72 3.63 19.55
N LYS A 230 3.00 2.53 19.32
CA LYS A 230 3.54 1.22 18.95
C LYS A 230 3.25 0.92 17.48
N PHE A 231 4.23 0.40 16.76
CA PHE A 231 4.09 -0.14 15.41
C PHE A 231 5.28 -1.05 15.09
N ASP A 232 5.08 -2.03 14.21
CA ASP A 232 6.12 -2.91 13.71
C ASP A 232 6.57 -2.49 12.32
N MET A 233 5.71 -1.78 11.58
CA MET A 233 5.92 -1.37 10.19
C MET A 233 5.25 -0.03 9.93
N ILE A 234 5.85 0.77 9.07
CA ILE A 234 5.30 2.03 8.57
C ILE A 234 4.49 1.77 7.30
N GLY A 235 3.23 2.25 7.26
CA GLY A 235 2.38 2.21 6.07
C GLY A 235 2.20 3.59 5.46
N LEU A 236 2.22 3.67 4.12
CA LEU A 236 2.10 4.93 3.39
C LEU A 236 1.19 4.76 2.18
N SER A 237 0.34 5.74 1.90
CA SER A 237 -0.25 5.91 0.57
C SER A 237 0.68 6.74 -0.30
N HIS A 238 0.81 6.35 -1.57
CA HIS A 238 1.53 7.11 -2.57
C HIS A 238 0.82 7.02 -3.91
N TYR A 239 0.19 8.10 -4.33
CA TYR A 239 -0.55 8.21 -5.59
C TYR A 239 0.19 9.15 -6.55
N PRO A 240 1.07 8.63 -7.42
CA PRO A 240 1.80 9.45 -8.38
C PRO A 240 0.84 10.08 -9.39
N THR A 241 1.13 11.30 -9.83
CA THR A 241 0.33 11.99 -10.83
C THR A 241 1.07 12.08 -12.17
N LYS A 242 0.31 12.24 -13.27
CA LYS A 242 0.89 12.33 -14.63
C LYS A 242 1.91 13.47 -14.78
N ASP A 243 1.75 14.54 -13.99
CA ASP A 243 2.54 15.75 -14.12
C ASP A 243 3.75 15.78 -13.16
N GLU A 244 3.78 14.89 -12.14
CA GLU A 244 4.79 14.98 -11.08
C GLU A 244 5.53 13.65 -10.80
N TRP A 245 5.06 12.49 -11.29
CA TRP A 245 5.59 11.17 -10.92
C TRP A 245 7.12 11.02 -11.04
N ASN A 246 7.75 11.70 -11.99
CA ASN A 246 9.19 11.64 -12.26
C ASN A 246 9.95 12.91 -11.83
N SER A 247 9.30 13.82 -11.08
CA SER A 247 9.94 15.01 -10.55
C SER A 247 11.11 14.66 -9.65
N THR A 248 12.22 15.36 -9.79
CA THR A 248 13.40 15.25 -8.92
C THR A 248 13.37 16.24 -7.74
N ASP A 249 12.32 17.04 -7.63
CA ASP A 249 12.12 17.93 -6.49
C ASP A 249 11.84 17.09 -5.23
N ALA A 250 12.66 17.26 -4.21
CA ALA A 250 12.51 16.55 -2.94
C ALA A 250 11.20 16.90 -2.21
N GLU A 251 10.61 18.08 -2.48
CA GLU A 251 9.35 18.52 -1.91
C GLU A 251 8.11 18.07 -2.70
N ALA A 252 8.31 17.49 -3.88
CA ALA A 252 7.23 16.95 -4.70
C ALA A 252 6.42 15.89 -3.91
N SER A 253 5.10 16.06 -3.87
CA SER A 253 4.22 15.19 -3.08
C SER A 253 3.91 13.87 -3.79
N TYR A 254 3.84 13.91 -5.12
CA TYR A 254 3.36 12.81 -5.97
C TYR A 254 4.48 12.19 -6.83
N SER A 255 5.76 12.48 -6.49
CA SER A 255 6.93 11.97 -7.18
C SER A 255 7.40 10.62 -6.62
N ASN A 256 7.59 9.63 -7.49
CA ASN A 256 8.20 8.35 -7.13
C ASN A 256 9.65 8.53 -6.63
N VAL A 257 10.37 9.52 -7.17
CA VAL A 257 11.75 9.84 -6.75
C VAL A 257 11.76 10.30 -5.30
N ALA A 258 10.91 11.29 -4.98
CA ALA A 258 10.79 11.83 -3.63
C ALA A 258 10.24 10.79 -2.65
N ALA A 259 9.25 9.99 -3.06
CA ALA A 259 8.71 8.89 -2.24
C ALA A 259 9.80 7.88 -1.87
N ALA A 260 10.62 7.43 -2.82
CA ALA A 260 11.71 6.51 -2.56
C ALA A 260 12.77 7.09 -1.60
N GLN A 261 13.08 8.37 -1.71
CA GLN A 261 13.99 9.04 -0.77
C GLN A 261 13.41 9.07 0.65
N ARG A 262 12.12 9.40 0.79
CA ARG A 262 11.41 9.43 2.08
C ARG A 262 11.33 8.05 2.72
N VAL A 263 11.04 6.99 1.93
CA VAL A 263 11.06 5.60 2.41
C VAL A 263 12.44 5.23 2.96
N LYS A 264 13.54 5.54 2.26
CA LYS A 264 14.91 5.32 2.76
C LYS A 264 15.17 6.05 4.08
N GLN A 265 14.74 7.31 4.18
CA GLN A 265 14.90 8.12 5.39
C GLN A 265 14.12 7.55 6.58
N LEU A 266 12.88 7.07 6.35
CA LEU A 266 12.06 6.44 7.38
C LEU A 266 12.70 5.15 7.90
N ILE A 267 13.15 4.28 7.02
CA ILE A 267 13.86 3.05 7.40
C ILE A 267 15.10 3.38 8.23
N ALA A 268 15.93 4.34 7.78
CA ALA A 268 17.11 4.76 8.50
C ALA A 268 16.81 5.38 9.88
N SER A 269 15.68 6.08 10.01
CA SER A 269 15.30 6.79 11.25
C SER A 269 14.65 5.88 12.28
N PHE A 270 13.87 4.89 11.85
CA PHE A 270 13.03 4.07 12.74
C PHE A 270 13.48 2.61 12.81
N ASN A 271 14.32 2.15 11.89
CA ASN A 271 14.79 0.76 11.78
C ASN A 271 13.65 -0.27 11.75
N VAL A 272 12.60 0.03 10.99
CA VAL A 272 11.44 -0.84 10.72
C VAL A 272 11.17 -0.89 9.22
N PRO A 273 10.52 -1.95 8.71
CA PRO A 273 10.10 -2.00 7.31
C PRO A 273 9.09 -0.90 6.97
N VAL A 274 9.03 -0.53 5.69
CA VAL A 274 8.05 0.40 5.13
C VAL A 274 7.26 -0.29 4.04
N MET A 275 5.93 -0.14 4.04
CA MET A 275 5.00 -0.65 3.04
C MET A 275 4.32 0.51 2.32
N ILE A 276 4.25 0.48 1.00
CA ILE A 276 3.31 1.30 0.25
C ILE A 276 1.97 0.57 0.28
N CYS A 277 1.11 0.96 1.22
CA CYS A 277 -0.18 0.32 1.48
C CYS A 277 -1.23 0.66 0.42
N GLU A 278 -1.05 1.80 -0.27
CA GLU A 278 -1.94 2.23 -1.34
C GLU A 278 -1.17 2.95 -2.44
N THR A 279 -1.47 2.58 -3.68
CA THR A 279 -1.12 3.31 -4.88
C THR A 279 -2.22 3.15 -5.93
N GLY A 280 -2.19 3.96 -6.97
CA GLY A 280 -3.10 3.89 -8.11
C GLY A 280 -2.72 4.95 -9.12
N PHE A 281 -3.24 4.83 -10.34
CA PHE A 281 -2.99 5.80 -11.39
C PHE A 281 -4.18 5.91 -12.33
N ASP A 282 -4.27 7.02 -13.07
CA ASP A 282 -5.38 7.31 -13.99
C ASP A 282 -5.68 6.11 -14.91
N VAL A 283 -6.83 5.49 -14.71
CA VAL A 283 -7.31 4.27 -15.42
C VAL A 283 -7.44 4.51 -16.93
N PHE A 284 -7.62 5.77 -17.35
CA PHE A 284 -7.76 6.17 -18.76
C PHE A 284 -6.39 6.34 -19.46
N LEU A 285 -5.28 6.20 -18.73
CA LEU A 285 -3.92 6.31 -19.22
C LEU A 285 -3.09 5.03 -18.96
N PRO A 286 -3.55 3.83 -19.38
CA PRO A 286 -2.94 2.56 -18.95
C PRO A 286 -1.48 2.41 -19.39
N THR A 287 -1.08 2.97 -20.54
CA THR A 287 0.32 2.93 -20.99
C THR A 287 1.23 3.79 -20.11
N LEU A 288 0.77 4.97 -19.69
CA LEU A 288 1.52 5.81 -18.76
C LEU A 288 1.49 5.19 -17.35
N ALA A 289 0.35 4.63 -16.92
CA ALA A 289 0.23 3.93 -15.65
C ALA A 289 1.26 2.80 -15.52
N LYS A 290 1.44 1.98 -16.58
CA LYS A 290 2.50 0.96 -16.63
C LYS A 290 3.89 1.55 -16.39
N GLN A 291 4.24 2.65 -17.08
CA GLN A 291 5.56 3.29 -16.92
C GLN A 291 5.76 3.81 -15.49
N VAL A 292 4.74 4.46 -14.93
CA VAL A 292 4.76 5.03 -13.59
C VAL A 292 4.88 3.94 -12.52
N MET A 293 4.11 2.86 -12.64
CA MET A 293 4.19 1.72 -11.72
C MET A 293 5.52 0.99 -11.84
N GLN A 294 6.03 0.79 -13.05
CA GLN A 294 7.35 0.17 -13.26
C GLN A 294 8.47 1.00 -12.60
N ASP A 295 8.45 2.32 -12.74
CA ASP A 295 9.42 3.21 -12.07
C ASP A 295 9.28 3.11 -10.54
N LEU A 296 8.05 3.08 -10.01
CA LEU A 296 7.80 2.90 -8.58
C LEU A 296 8.37 1.57 -8.08
N PHE A 297 8.08 0.46 -8.78
CA PHE A 297 8.62 -0.86 -8.44
C PHE A 297 10.13 -0.89 -8.45
N ASN A 298 10.76 -0.40 -9.51
CA ASN A 298 12.22 -0.38 -9.64
C ASN A 298 12.89 0.37 -8.48
N ARG A 299 12.30 1.51 -8.07
CA ARG A 299 12.81 2.30 -6.94
C ARG A 299 12.63 1.61 -5.60
N MET A 300 11.48 1.01 -5.36
CA MET A 300 11.17 0.36 -4.08
C MET A 300 11.92 -0.96 -3.92
N THR A 301 12.04 -1.77 -4.97
CA THR A 301 12.87 -3.00 -4.98
C THR A 301 14.35 -2.72 -4.67
N ALA A 302 14.85 -1.54 -5.04
CA ALA A 302 16.22 -1.12 -4.71
C ALA A 302 16.42 -0.71 -3.25
N ILE A 303 15.36 -0.70 -2.43
CA ILE A 303 15.41 -0.33 -1.01
C ILE A 303 15.23 -1.59 -0.17
N PRO A 304 16.28 -2.09 0.50
CA PRO A 304 16.16 -3.19 1.46
C PRO A 304 15.08 -2.97 2.44
N GLN A 305 14.31 -3.54 3.06
CA GLN A 305 13.23 -3.23 4.03
C GLN A 305 12.04 -2.40 3.45
N CYS A 306 11.99 -2.06 2.15
CA CYS A 306 10.71 -1.77 1.53
C CYS A 306 9.97 -3.09 1.36
N ALA A 307 8.85 -3.27 2.05
CA ALA A 307 8.20 -4.57 2.19
C ALA A 307 7.30 -4.91 1.01
N GLY A 308 6.67 -3.90 0.37
CA GLY A 308 5.74 -4.16 -0.73
C GLY A 308 5.01 -2.93 -1.23
N ILE A 309 4.20 -3.14 -2.25
CA ILE A 309 3.33 -2.14 -2.87
C ILE A 309 1.95 -2.77 -3.09
N PHE A 310 0.89 -2.11 -2.59
CA PHE A 310 -0.49 -2.50 -2.81
C PHE A 310 -1.18 -1.51 -3.76
N TYR A 311 -1.75 -2.01 -4.85
CA TYR A 311 -2.62 -1.22 -5.71
C TYR A 311 -4.01 -1.15 -5.08
N TRP A 312 -4.57 0.05 -4.89
CA TRP A 312 -5.88 0.24 -4.28
C TRP A 312 -6.99 0.15 -5.33
N GLU A 313 -7.89 -0.82 -5.16
CA GLU A 313 -9.05 -1.13 -6.01
C GLU A 313 -8.70 -1.19 -7.53
N PRO A 314 -7.68 -2.01 -7.92
CA PRO A 314 -7.25 -2.11 -9.31
C PRO A 314 -8.36 -2.58 -10.24
N GLU A 315 -9.34 -3.35 -9.75
CA GLU A 315 -10.44 -3.93 -10.52
C GLU A 315 -11.46 -2.90 -11.02
N THR A 316 -11.35 -1.64 -10.58
CA THR A 316 -12.22 -0.56 -11.04
C THR A 316 -11.81 -0.03 -12.41
N ASP A 317 -12.81 0.45 -13.15
CA ASP A 317 -12.71 0.86 -14.57
C ASP A 317 -12.93 2.37 -14.80
N GLY A 318 -13.08 3.14 -13.71
CA GLY A 318 -13.38 4.57 -13.78
C GLY A 318 -14.84 4.93 -14.06
N TYR A 319 -15.70 3.93 -14.28
CA TYR A 319 -17.14 4.13 -14.57
C TYR A 319 -18.04 3.55 -13.50
N TRP A 320 -17.72 2.35 -13.00
CA TRP A 320 -18.46 1.76 -11.90
C TRP A 320 -18.26 2.54 -10.61
N LYS A 321 -19.33 2.67 -9.85
CA LYS A 321 -19.28 3.23 -8.50
C LYS A 321 -20.33 2.59 -7.59
N PRO A 322 -20.02 2.45 -6.29
CA PRO A 322 -20.97 1.98 -5.31
C PRO A 322 -22.23 2.86 -5.27
N ALA A 323 -23.36 2.28 -4.90
CA ALA A 323 -24.63 3.00 -4.79
C ALA A 323 -24.56 4.20 -3.84
N TYR A 324 -23.75 4.11 -2.77
CA TYR A 324 -23.57 5.20 -1.81
C TYR A 324 -22.75 6.37 -2.38
N TYR A 325 -21.86 6.16 -3.38
CA TYR A 325 -21.20 7.27 -4.08
C TYR A 325 -22.22 8.17 -4.78
N THR A 326 -23.26 7.57 -5.37
CA THR A 326 -24.36 8.33 -5.97
C THR A 326 -25.12 9.15 -4.92
N LYS A 327 -25.41 8.56 -3.76
CA LYS A 327 -26.06 9.29 -2.63
C LYS A 327 -25.22 10.45 -2.11
N LEU A 328 -23.90 10.31 -2.12
CA LEU A 328 -22.96 11.33 -1.64
C LEU A 328 -22.57 12.36 -2.71
N GLY A 329 -23.00 12.16 -3.96
CA GLY A 329 -22.62 13.01 -5.08
C GLY A 329 -21.16 12.80 -5.54
N TRP A 330 -20.56 11.67 -5.20
CA TRP A 330 -19.18 11.34 -5.59
C TRP A 330 -19.12 10.74 -7.00
N ASN A 331 -18.01 11.02 -7.68
CA ASN A 331 -17.68 10.38 -8.95
C ASN A 331 -17.20 8.95 -8.74
N ALA A 332 -17.17 8.16 -9.83
CA ALA A 332 -16.51 6.88 -9.85
C ALA A 332 -15.01 7.06 -9.53
N TYR A 333 -14.43 6.05 -8.87
CA TYR A 333 -12.98 6.02 -8.66
C TYR A 333 -12.26 5.78 -9.98
N SER A 334 -11.33 6.67 -10.32
CA SER A 334 -10.68 6.71 -11.62
C SER A 334 -9.20 6.32 -11.61
N LEU A 335 -8.69 5.80 -10.48
CA LEU A 335 -7.30 5.38 -10.37
C LEU A 335 -7.15 3.85 -10.35
N GLY A 336 -8.13 3.11 -10.91
CA GLY A 336 -8.06 1.68 -11.09
C GLY A 336 -7.16 1.24 -12.26
N ALA A 337 -7.25 -0.04 -12.62
CA ALA A 337 -6.39 -0.62 -13.65
C ALA A 337 -7.10 -1.65 -14.53
N PHE A 338 -8.43 -1.67 -14.50
CA PHE A 338 -9.24 -2.54 -15.37
C PHE A 338 -9.94 -1.72 -16.44
N SER A 339 -10.22 -2.37 -17.55
CA SER A 339 -11.09 -1.84 -18.58
C SER A 339 -12.56 -2.04 -18.20
N ASN A 340 -13.45 -1.29 -18.84
CA ASN A 340 -14.89 -1.43 -18.64
C ASN A 340 -15.46 -2.81 -19.08
N ALA A 341 -14.67 -3.60 -19.80
CA ALA A 341 -14.96 -4.99 -20.12
C ALA A 341 -14.59 -5.99 -19.00
N GLY A 342 -14.19 -5.50 -17.82
CA GLY A 342 -13.78 -6.34 -16.69
C GLY A 342 -12.43 -7.05 -16.88
N LYS A 343 -11.55 -6.52 -17.71
CA LYS A 343 -10.22 -7.09 -18.00
C LYS A 343 -9.12 -6.22 -17.43
N PRO A 344 -8.06 -6.82 -16.85
CA PRO A 344 -6.88 -6.07 -16.45
C PRO A 344 -6.26 -5.36 -17.66
N THR A 345 -5.74 -4.16 -17.45
CA THR A 345 -4.98 -3.42 -18.43
C THR A 345 -3.49 -3.64 -18.24
N ILE A 346 -2.68 -3.16 -19.19
CA ILE A 346 -1.21 -3.22 -19.10
C ILE A 346 -0.64 -2.47 -17.90
N ALA A 347 -1.43 -1.64 -17.21
CA ALA A 347 -1.03 -0.95 -15.98
C ALA A 347 -0.60 -1.91 -14.86
N LEU A 348 -1.10 -3.15 -14.87
CA LEU A 348 -0.79 -4.18 -13.89
C LEU A 348 0.38 -5.10 -14.28
N GLU A 349 0.96 -4.97 -15.48
CA GLU A 349 2.11 -5.78 -15.87
C GLU A 349 3.31 -5.67 -14.91
N PRO A 350 3.61 -4.50 -14.28
CA PRO A 350 4.68 -4.42 -13.29
C PRO A 350 4.47 -5.28 -12.03
N PHE A 351 3.25 -5.70 -11.75
CA PHE A 351 2.92 -6.60 -10.65
C PHE A 351 3.08 -8.09 -11.01
N GLY A 352 3.29 -8.40 -12.30
CA GLY A 352 3.44 -9.76 -12.79
C GLY A 352 4.84 -10.33 -12.59
N PRO A 353 5.01 -11.65 -12.89
CA PRO A 353 6.33 -12.30 -12.88
C PRO A 353 7.28 -11.58 -13.83
N GLY A 354 8.39 -11.05 -13.31
CA GLY A 354 9.36 -10.25 -14.08
C GLY A 354 9.17 -8.73 -13.96
N GLY A 355 8.14 -8.25 -13.24
CA GLY A 355 8.01 -6.85 -12.85
C GLY A 355 9.13 -6.41 -11.89
N GLU A 356 9.62 -7.33 -11.05
CA GLU A 356 10.84 -7.12 -10.27
C GLU A 356 12.08 -7.22 -11.18
N GLY A 357 12.65 -6.07 -11.48
CA GLY A 357 13.97 -6.05 -12.14
C GLY A 357 13.94 -6.52 -13.59
N MET A 358 12.94 -6.16 -14.41
CA MET A 358 13.41 -5.59 -15.64
C MET A 358 14.28 -4.41 -15.22
N ASP A 359 15.56 -4.71 -14.96
CA ASP A 359 16.54 -3.72 -15.29
C ASP A 359 15.99 -3.10 -16.58
N LEU A 360 15.51 -1.87 -16.50
CA LEU A 360 16.02 -1.00 -17.52
C LEU A 360 17.53 -1.17 -17.31
N LEU A 361 18.09 -2.22 -17.89
CA LEU A 361 19.27 -2.02 -18.68
C LEU A 361 18.84 -0.79 -19.46
N LEU A 362 19.18 0.38 -18.93
CA LEU A 362 19.79 1.39 -19.77
C LEU A 362 20.78 0.54 -20.53
N ALA A 363 20.28 -0.02 -21.64
CA ALA A 363 21.10 -0.73 -22.62
C ALA A 363 22.24 0.24 -22.78
N PRO A 364 23.47 -0.11 -22.39
CA PRO A 364 24.56 0.84 -22.27
C PRO A 364 24.38 1.68 -23.49
N ALA A 365 24.02 2.98 -23.29
CA ALA A 365 23.47 3.82 -24.34
C ALA A 365 24.30 3.47 -25.55
N VAL A 366 23.73 2.71 -26.51
CA VAL A 366 24.52 2.24 -27.65
C VAL A 366 24.80 3.53 -28.32
N SER A 367 25.97 4.06 -27.97
CA SER A 367 26.46 5.37 -28.34
C SER A 367 26.39 5.43 -29.84
N GLY A 368 25.40 6.12 -30.39
CA GLY A 368 25.26 6.29 -31.80
C GLY A 368 23.94 5.93 -32.46
N MET A 369 23.08 5.10 -31.83
CA MET A 369 21.77 4.77 -32.42
C MET A 369 20.83 5.96 -32.45
N LEU A 370 20.18 6.17 -33.60
CA LEU A 370 19.19 7.21 -33.84
C LEU A 370 17.81 6.54 -33.93
N PHE A 371 16.82 7.11 -33.24
CA PHE A 371 15.43 6.69 -33.33
C PHE A 371 14.55 7.82 -33.80
N ASN A 372 13.57 7.55 -34.64
CA ASN A 372 12.55 8.54 -34.99
C ASN A 372 11.54 8.74 -33.84
N LEU A 373 10.58 9.64 -34.00
CA LEU A 373 9.55 9.93 -32.97
C LEU A 373 8.60 8.76 -32.69
N PHE A 374 8.62 7.71 -33.54
CA PHE A 374 7.83 6.49 -33.36
C PHE A 374 8.62 5.38 -32.68
N GLY A 375 9.87 5.64 -32.23
CA GLY A 375 10.74 4.66 -31.58
C GLY A 375 11.38 3.64 -32.53
N GLN A 376 11.32 3.87 -33.86
CA GLN A 376 11.98 3.02 -34.85
C GLN A 376 13.42 3.49 -35.02
N GLU A 377 14.37 2.54 -35.06
CA GLU A 377 15.76 2.82 -35.38
C GLU A 377 15.90 3.36 -36.82
N VAL A 378 16.65 4.43 -36.97
CA VAL A 378 16.86 5.09 -38.25
C VAL A 378 18.34 5.34 -38.49
N GLY A 379 18.74 5.36 -39.75
CA GLY A 379 20.12 5.63 -40.15
C GLY A 379 20.48 7.13 -40.11
N GLU A 380 21.76 7.39 -40.39
CA GLU A 380 22.28 8.77 -40.50
C GLU A 380 21.69 9.55 -41.69
N ASP A 381 21.07 8.84 -42.62
CA ASP A 381 20.37 9.37 -43.79
C ASP A 381 18.92 9.74 -43.55
N TYR A 382 18.41 9.53 -42.34
CA TYR A 382 17.04 9.87 -41.99
C TYR A 382 16.89 11.39 -41.83
N GLU A 383 15.92 11.96 -42.52
CA GLU A 383 15.59 13.39 -42.46
C GLU A 383 14.39 13.61 -41.53
N GLY A 384 14.57 14.33 -40.44
CA GLY A 384 13.51 14.59 -39.46
C GLY A 384 14.00 14.74 -38.02
N ILE A 385 13.05 14.65 -37.09
CA ILE A 385 13.39 14.67 -35.66
C ILE A 385 13.84 13.27 -35.25
N VAL A 386 15.05 13.17 -34.72
CA VAL A 386 15.62 11.94 -34.17
C VAL A 386 15.86 12.09 -32.68
N ILE A 387 15.82 10.95 -31.98
CA ILE A 387 16.19 10.82 -30.58
C ILE A 387 17.53 10.10 -30.52
N GLN A 388 18.53 10.75 -29.95
CA GLN A 388 19.86 10.18 -29.71
C GLN A 388 20.26 10.44 -28.26
N ASN A 389 20.62 9.39 -27.53
CA ASN A 389 20.98 9.45 -26.10
C ASN A 389 19.93 10.18 -25.25
N GLY A 390 18.62 9.96 -25.53
CA GLY A 390 17.52 10.60 -24.83
C GLY A 390 17.25 12.07 -25.20
N GLN A 391 18.00 12.63 -26.13
CA GLN A 391 17.83 14.01 -26.59
C GLN A 391 17.22 14.08 -27.99
N LYS A 392 16.25 14.97 -28.21
CA LYS A 392 15.67 15.26 -29.52
C LYS A 392 16.62 16.16 -30.32
N LYS A 393 16.92 15.76 -31.56
CA LYS A 393 17.71 16.55 -32.53
C LYS A 393 16.97 16.60 -33.86
N LEU A 394 17.07 17.71 -34.56
CA LEU A 394 16.63 17.80 -35.94
C LEU A 394 17.81 17.38 -36.83
N GLN A 395 17.68 16.25 -37.53
CA GLN A 395 18.65 15.77 -38.50
C GLN A 395 18.23 16.26 -39.91
N ARG A 396 19.12 16.95 -40.57
CA ARG A 396 18.97 17.42 -41.97
C ARG A 396 20.13 16.84 -42.76
N LEU A 397 19.82 16.34 -43.94
CA LEU A 397 20.88 16.05 -44.91
C LEU A 397 21.53 17.35 -45.32
N HIS A 398 22.82 17.46 -45.16
CA HIS A 398 23.55 18.57 -45.79
C HIS A 398 23.63 18.29 -47.30
N PRO A 399 23.40 19.30 -48.17
CA PRO A 399 23.49 19.16 -49.62
C PRO A 399 24.88 18.84 -50.09
#